data_4839b7a6d3f2f590969ca348f2a813b7
#
_entry.id   4839b7a6d3f2f590969ca348f2a813b7
#
_cell.length_a   1.000
_cell.length_b   1.000
_cell.length_c   1.000
_cell.angle_alpha   90.00
_cell.angle_beta   90.00
_cell.angle_gamma   90.00
#
_symmetry.space_group_name_H-M   'P 1'
#
loop_
_entity.id
_entity.type
_entity.pdbx_description
1 polymer ?
#
loop_
_entity_poly.entity_id
_entity_poly.type
_entity_poly.pdbx_seq_one_letter_code
_entity_poly.pdbx_strand_id
1 'polypeptide(L)' 'MTDISAKFGIRVKEIRLDKKMSQGDLAKILGVHPTYISGIERGVRNMALKNIEKLAKALGVKVADLLK' A
#
# COMPACT_ATOMS: atom_id res chain seq x y z
N MET A 1 4.02 16.78 13.26
CA MET A 1 4.97 16.05 12.43
C MET A 1 4.24 14.90 11.75
N THR A 2 4.40 14.76 10.43
CA THR A 2 3.67 13.73 9.71
C THR A 2 4.32 12.36 9.93
N ASP A 3 3.54 11.40 10.40
CA ASP A 3 3.99 10.04 10.59
C ASP A 3 4.30 9.42 9.22
N ILE A 4 5.43 8.75 9.11
CA ILE A 4 5.82 8.09 7.86
C ILE A 4 4.82 7.00 7.46
N SER A 5 4.23 6.32 8.43
CA SER A 5 3.20 5.31 8.15
C SER A 5 1.96 5.94 7.51
N ALA A 6 1.57 7.12 7.98
CA ALA A 6 0.44 7.85 7.42
C ALA A 6 0.74 8.31 5.99
N LYS A 7 1.94 8.84 5.75
CA LYS A 7 2.36 9.27 4.41
C LYS A 7 2.41 8.09 3.45
N PHE A 8 2.96 6.98 3.89
CA PHE A 8 3.03 5.75 3.10
C PHE A 8 1.63 5.27 2.73
N GLY A 9 0.72 5.25 3.71
CA GLY A 9 -0.66 4.82 3.49
C GLY A 9 -1.40 5.68 2.47
N ILE A 10 -1.23 7.00 2.57
CA ILE A 10 -1.83 7.93 1.60
C ILE A 10 -1.30 7.66 0.21
N ARG A 11 0.00 7.44 0.09
CA ARG A 11 0.63 7.19 -1.20
C ARG A 11 0.14 5.88 -1.82
N VAL A 12 0.02 4.83 -1.00
CA VAL A 12 -0.50 3.53 -1.45
C VAL A 12 -1.91 3.71 -2.01
N LYS A 13 -2.75 4.44 -1.28
CA LYS A 13 -4.13 4.67 -1.71
C LYS A 13 -4.18 5.45 -3.02
N GLU A 14 -3.36 6.50 -3.15
CA GLU A 14 -3.31 7.29 -4.37
C GLU A 14 -2.96 6.44 -5.58
N ILE A 15 -1.91 5.62 -5.46
CA ILE A 15 -1.47 4.78 -6.57
C ILE A 15 -2.51 3.70 -6.89
N ARG A 16 -3.08 3.10 -5.84
CA ARG A 16 -4.11 2.08 -6.02
C ARG A 16 -5.30 2.63 -6.80
N LEU A 17 -5.80 3.79 -6.40
CA LEU A 17 -6.93 4.42 -7.08
C LEU A 17 -6.58 4.84 -8.50
N ASP A 18 -5.35 5.31 -8.71
CA ASP A 18 -4.85 5.66 -10.05
C ASP A 18 -4.86 4.43 -10.98
N LYS A 19 -4.59 3.26 -10.43
CA LYS A 19 -4.62 1.99 -11.16
C LYS A 19 -6.02 1.38 -11.22
N LYS A 20 -7.03 2.08 -10.68
CA LYS A 20 -8.42 1.65 -10.68
C LYS A 20 -8.63 0.32 -9.97
N MET A 21 -7.90 0.11 -8.90
CA MET A 21 -7.98 -1.10 -8.08
C MET A 21 -8.75 -0.85 -6.80
N SER A 22 -9.54 -1.84 -6.37
CA SER A 22 -10.17 -1.81 -5.06
C SER A 22 -9.17 -2.32 -4.01
N GLN A 23 -9.45 -2.07 -2.73
CA GLN A 23 -8.66 -2.65 -1.65
C GLN A 23 -8.67 -4.18 -1.74
N GLY A 24 -9.83 -4.75 -2.10
CA GLY A 24 -9.96 -6.19 -2.27
C GLY A 24 -9.10 -6.73 -3.41
N ASP A 25 -9.02 -5.99 -4.52
CA ASP A 25 -8.19 -6.39 -5.65
C ASP A 25 -6.72 -6.48 -5.24
N LEU A 26 -6.24 -5.45 -4.54
CA LEU A 26 -4.85 -5.39 -4.10
C LEU A 26 -4.56 -6.48 -3.07
N ALA A 27 -5.48 -6.67 -2.12
CA ALA A 27 -5.36 -7.70 -1.09
C ALA A 27 -5.25 -9.09 -1.71
N LYS A 28 -6.04 -9.36 -2.74
CA LYS A 28 -6.03 -10.64 -3.43
C LYS A 28 -4.68 -10.91 -4.08
N ILE A 29 -4.10 -9.91 -4.73
CA ILE A 29 -2.79 -10.04 -5.37
C ILE A 29 -1.71 -10.33 -4.33
N LEU A 30 -1.80 -9.66 -3.17
CA LEU A 30 -0.81 -9.82 -2.10
C LEU A 30 -1.06 -11.05 -1.24
N GLY A 31 -2.22 -11.70 -1.38
CA GLY A 31 -2.56 -12.84 -0.56
C GLY A 31 -2.86 -12.49 0.90
N VAL A 32 -3.43 -11.32 1.13
CA VAL A 32 -3.77 -10.84 2.48
C VAL A 32 -5.25 -10.46 2.53
N HIS A 33 -5.75 -10.25 3.74
CA HIS A 33 -7.13 -9.82 3.93
C HIS A 33 -7.27 -8.32 3.57
N PRO A 34 -8.42 -7.90 2.98
CA PRO A 34 -8.62 -6.48 2.65
C PRO A 34 -8.47 -5.52 3.84
N THR A 35 -8.79 -5.96 5.05
CA THR A 35 -8.60 -5.11 6.24
C THR A 35 -7.15 -4.76 6.49
N TYR A 36 -6.21 -5.60 6.05
CA TYR A 36 -4.78 -5.30 6.15
C TYR A 36 -4.44 -4.11 5.26
N ILE A 37 -4.97 -4.09 4.03
CA ILE A 37 -4.76 -2.97 3.10
C ILE A 37 -5.39 -1.70 3.66
N SER A 38 -6.61 -1.80 4.19
CA SER A 38 -7.29 -0.67 4.81
C SER A 38 -6.45 -0.10 5.95
N GLY A 39 -5.88 -0.96 6.80
CA GLY A 39 -5.03 -0.54 7.92
C GLY A 39 -3.77 0.17 7.46
N ILE A 40 -3.14 -0.33 6.39
CA ILE A 40 -1.97 0.31 5.79
C ILE A 40 -2.32 1.70 5.28
N GLU A 41 -3.43 1.81 4.56
CA GLU A 41 -3.84 3.10 3.96
C GLU A 41 -4.23 4.13 5.02
N ARG A 42 -4.73 3.68 6.16
CA ARG A 42 -5.06 4.58 7.28
C ARG A 42 -3.85 4.92 8.14
N GLY A 43 -2.71 4.30 7.88
CA GLY A 43 -1.49 4.55 8.62
C GLY A 43 -1.46 3.91 10.00
N VAL A 44 -2.35 2.95 10.28
CA VAL A 44 -2.41 2.28 11.59
C VAL A 44 -1.71 0.92 11.59
N ARG A 45 -1.24 0.48 10.43
CA ARG A 45 -0.47 -0.74 10.29
C ARG A 45 0.85 -0.44 9.60
N ASN A 46 1.91 -1.10 10.04
CA ASN A 46 3.21 -1.02 9.38
C ASN A 46 3.36 -2.22 8.46
N MET A 47 4.17 -2.05 7.42
CA MET A 47 4.42 -3.09 6.45
C MET A 47 5.92 -3.44 6.46
N ALA A 48 6.23 -4.72 6.52
CA ALA A 48 7.62 -5.18 6.44
C ALA A 48 8.19 -4.88 5.06
N LEU A 49 9.49 -4.63 4.98
CA LEU A 49 10.17 -4.29 3.72
C LEU A 49 9.86 -5.30 2.61
N LYS A 50 9.85 -6.58 2.96
CA LYS A 50 9.55 -7.65 2.02
C LYS A 50 8.17 -7.49 1.39
N ASN A 51 7.19 -7.09 2.21
CA ASN A 51 5.84 -6.88 1.73
C ASN A 51 5.71 -5.58 0.94
N ILE A 52 6.51 -4.56 1.28
CA ILE A 52 6.55 -3.31 0.50
C ILE A 52 7.03 -3.62 -0.92
N GLU A 53 8.01 -4.49 -1.06
CA GLU A 53 8.50 -4.91 -2.38
C GLU A 53 7.38 -5.61 -3.17
N LYS A 54 6.64 -6.51 -2.53
CA LYS A 54 5.52 -7.18 -3.17
C LYS A 54 4.42 -6.20 -3.57
N LEU A 55 4.17 -5.22 -2.70
CA LEU A 55 3.18 -4.17 -2.96
C LEU A 55 3.57 -3.35 -4.18
N ALA A 56 4.83 -2.95 -4.27
CA ALA A 56 5.33 -2.19 -5.42
C ALA A 56 5.13 -2.97 -6.72
N LYS A 57 5.43 -4.26 -6.71
CA LYS A 57 5.23 -5.12 -7.88
C LYS A 57 3.76 -5.22 -8.25
N ALA A 58 2.89 -5.39 -7.25
CA ALA A 58 1.45 -5.49 -7.46
C ALA A 58 0.88 -4.22 -8.09
N LEU A 59 1.43 -3.07 -7.69
CA LEU A 59 0.99 -1.76 -8.21
C LEU A 59 1.72 -1.36 -9.49
N GLY A 60 2.75 -2.10 -9.90
CA GLY A 60 3.52 -1.79 -11.10
C GLY A 60 4.38 -0.54 -10.95
N VAL A 61 4.85 -0.26 -9.76
CA VAL A 61 5.69 0.91 -9.47
C VAL A 61 6.96 0.48 -8.74
N LYS A 62 7.88 1.42 -8.57
CA LYS A 62 9.11 1.18 -7.80
C LYS A 62 8.83 1.42 -6.32
N VAL A 63 9.60 0.76 -5.45
CA VAL A 63 9.51 0.99 -4.00
C VAL A 63 9.67 2.48 -3.69
N ALA A 64 10.60 3.16 -4.38
CA ALA A 64 10.83 4.58 -4.17
C ALA A 64 9.58 5.43 -4.41
N ASP A 65 8.71 5.00 -5.32
CA ASP A 65 7.47 5.72 -5.62
C ASP A 65 6.50 5.66 -4.44
N LEU A 66 6.59 4.61 -3.64
CA LEU A 66 5.73 4.45 -2.45
C LEU A 66 6.22 5.29 -1.27
N LEU A 67 7.47 5.74 -1.32
CA LEU A 67 8.11 6.44 -0.20
C LEU A 67 8.27 7.94 -0.45
N LYS A 68 7.69 8.45 -1.51
CA LYS A 68 7.76 9.88 -1.85
C LYS A 68 6.99 10.76 -0.90
#